data_925f8d335af3c709c7c57cb41db65c59
#
_entry.id   925f8d335af3c709c7c57cb41db65c59
#
_cell.length_a   1.000
_cell.length_b   1.000
_cell.length_c   1.000
_cell.angle_alpha   90.00
_cell.angle_beta   90.00
_cell.angle_gamma   90.00
#
_symmetry.space_group_name_H-M   'P 1'
#
loop_
_entity.id
_entity.type
_entity.pdbx_description
1 polymer ?
#
loop_
_entity_poly.entity_id
_entity_poly.type
_entity_poly.pdbx_seq_one_letter_code
_entity_poly.pdbx_strand_id
1 'polypeptide(L)'
;MNSLDIVGQYGLSNALPILCGVVLIKIEKQETNDINRKQDFIALLDEVVEKSKFKLLPELKNWVTLTCSSLDDNVFFSIYNAANRHSALDIMNYFNKAVNGRMFGSRLHSVKNNESLSKLAISIINLNKDETFLDPVATKDGAWLQILKKNSNQKITLQTLQPLEACLAYLNAKANHGKNVKIYNQNILIGPKYINENKELIHFDSSIAAPPLNLRMSSNLINNSYNLFKYGEIGSTSTDWGFVSSILGSLNKNGRAAVFLANGSLFGAGNRKRVRNNVLRDDKIEAIISFPERFFVDALIPINLMVFNNHKTDMKNKILFIDANQPEWIQRGKANNSLTSKGIEKIIDLTKSPRDIPNISKVKSIDECQDTLMVNKYVTKDHIKIDGQEYNLNLDALNQRETVPIKEKVNIQRGYNMMRNKEDPNSDLKVLKISDFTEDESINYAALTGVKDGGNKALDEYRIHKNDIIFSVRGSLGKVVFIENEPTIPTIISSNVVIVRAKDKTIEPKWLYLYLNSLFTKYFLRKTESGTTVSILTIRDLENLPIAVYSKEKQEEMIDFYDKKNEQVVALQSKLQEEKDELKSQLGEMLGSDKVFLRKD
;
A
#
# COMPACT_ATOMS: atom_id res chain seq x y z
N MET A 1 -1.95 -14.70 -36.21
CA MET A 1 -1.62 -15.22 -34.88
C MET A 1 -0.12 -15.44 -34.85
N ASN A 2 0.60 -14.83 -33.94
CA ASN A 2 2.05 -15.02 -33.85
C ASN A 2 2.30 -16.46 -33.38
N SER A 3 3.27 -17.19 -33.94
CA SER A 3 3.50 -18.61 -33.58
C SER A 3 3.78 -18.81 -32.08
N LEU A 4 4.25 -17.76 -31.38
CA LEU A 4 4.39 -17.76 -29.92
C LEU A 4 3.04 -17.72 -29.18
N ASP A 5 1.95 -17.25 -29.79
CA ASP A 5 0.63 -17.26 -29.14
C ASP A 5 0.09 -18.69 -29.01
N ILE A 6 0.55 -19.61 -29.85
CA ILE A 6 0.23 -21.05 -29.79
C ILE A 6 0.82 -21.66 -28.51
N VAL A 7 1.95 -21.15 -28.04
CA VAL A 7 2.63 -21.64 -26.83
C VAL A 7 1.74 -21.50 -25.58
N GLY A 8 0.91 -20.48 -25.52
CA GLY A 8 -0.05 -20.28 -24.42
C GLY A 8 -1.11 -21.40 -24.28
N GLN A 9 -1.38 -22.15 -25.36
CA GLN A 9 -2.35 -23.27 -25.36
C GLN A 9 -1.87 -24.47 -24.54
N TYR A 10 -0.53 -24.61 -24.36
CA TYR A 10 0.08 -25.70 -23.59
C TYR A 10 0.24 -25.38 -22.10
N GLY A 11 -0.24 -24.21 -21.66
CA GLY A 11 -0.09 -23.71 -20.29
C GLY A 11 1.26 -23.04 -20.06
N LEU A 12 1.24 -21.84 -19.46
CA LEU A 12 2.44 -21.04 -19.24
C LEU A 12 3.49 -21.75 -18.38
N SER A 13 3.07 -22.54 -17.38
CA SER A 13 3.97 -23.31 -16.51
C SER A 13 4.85 -24.31 -17.28
N ASN A 14 4.33 -24.85 -18.37
CA ASN A 14 5.03 -25.81 -19.23
C ASN A 14 5.90 -25.11 -20.27
N ALA A 15 5.41 -24.02 -20.81
CA ALA A 15 6.02 -23.32 -21.93
C ALA A 15 7.21 -22.46 -21.53
N LEU A 16 7.08 -21.71 -20.44
CA LEU A 16 8.07 -20.69 -20.08
C LEU A 16 9.47 -21.25 -19.77
N PRO A 17 9.63 -22.41 -19.08
CA PRO A 17 10.94 -23.01 -18.91
C PRO A 17 11.63 -23.35 -20.23
N ILE A 18 10.89 -23.95 -21.17
CA ILE A 18 11.42 -24.34 -22.48
C ILE A 18 11.83 -23.09 -23.27
N LEU A 19 11.01 -22.04 -23.27
CA LEU A 19 11.37 -20.75 -23.87
C LEU A 19 12.69 -20.21 -23.32
N CYS A 20 12.89 -20.26 -22.00
CA CYS A 20 14.13 -19.81 -21.35
C CYS A 20 15.33 -20.66 -21.77
N GLY A 21 15.15 -21.99 -21.88
CA GLY A 21 16.21 -22.90 -22.38
C GLY A 21 16.59 -22.57 -23.81
N VAL A 22 15.62 -22.37 -24.71
CA VAL A 22 15.88 -21.96 -26.11
C VAL A 22 16.61 -20.61 -26.17
N VAL A 23 16.18 -19.63 -25.36
CA VAL A 23 16.84 -18.32 -25.30
C VAL A 23 18.29 -18.47 -24.85
N LEU A 24 18.55 -19.27 -23.81
CA LEU A 24 19.91 -19.46 -23.29
C LEU A 24 20.82 -20.08 -24.37
N ILE A 25 20.36 -21.12 -25.09
CA ILE A 25 21.12 -21.74 -26.17
C ILE A 25 21.41 -20.72 -27.27
N LYS A 26 20.41 -19.95 -27.70
CA LYS A 26 20.61 -18.94 -28.77
C LYS A 26 21.57 -17.82 -28.37
N ILE A 27 21.58 -17.44 -27.10
CA ILE A 27 22.50 -16.39 -26.59
C ILE A 27 23.95 -16.88 -26.57
N GLU A 28 24.19 -18.11 -26.14
CA GLU A 28 25.54 -18.62 -25.89
C GLU A 28 26.17 -19.31 -27.10
N LYS A 29 25.39 -19.99 -27.97
CA LYS A 29 25.90 -20.72 -29.15
C LYS A 29 25.63 -20.05 -30.49
N GLN A 30 24.70 -19.09 -30.58
CA GLN A 30 24.26 -18.41 -31.81
C GLN A 30 23.62 -19.32 -32.87
N GLU A 31 23.86 -20.62 -32.87
CA GLU A 31 23.24 -21.62 -33.75
C GLU A 31 22.54 -22.70 -32.91
N THR A 32 21.31 -23.01 -33.28
CA THR A 32 20.57 -24.15 -32.74
C THR A 32 20.61 -25.26 -33.79
N ASN A 33 21.32 -26.35 -33.51
CA ASN A 33 21.24 -27.56 -34.33
C ASN A 33 19.84 -28.13 -34.30
N ASP A 34 19.44 -28.89 -35.31
CA ASP A 34 18.19 -29.61 -35.32
C ASP A 34 18.13 -30.59 -34.13
N ILE A 35 17.24 -30.29 -33.19
CA ILE A 35 17.01 -31.10 -31.98
C ILE A 35 15.89 -32.07 -32.30
N ASN A 36 16.20 -33.38 -32.32
CA ASN A 36 15.26 -34.46 -32.66
C ASN A 36 14.77 -35.23 -31.44
N ARG A 37 15.43 -35.10 -30.27
CA ARG A 37 15.04 -35.73 -29.02
C ARG A 37 15.14 -34.74 -27.86
N LYS A 38 14.31 -34.86 -26.84
CA LYS A 38 14.39 -34.02 -25.62
C LYS A 38 15.75 -34.12 -24.95
N GLN A 39 16.36 -35.31 -24.97
CA GLN A 39 17.68 -35.56 -24.41
C GLN A 39 18.75 -34.72 -25.09
N ASP A 40 18.67 -34.53 -26.41
CA ASP A 40 19.63 -33.70 -27.16
C ASP A 40 19.52 -32.23 -26.75
N PHE A 41 18.30 -31.75 -26.49
CA PHE A 41 18.07 -30.40 -25.95
C PHE A 41 18.66 -30.23 -24.55
N ILE A 42 18.47 -31.22 -23.67
CA ILE A 42 18.99 -31.19 -22.29
C ILE A 42 20.55 -31.26 -22.33
N ALA A 43 21.12 -32.13 -23.15
CA ALA A 43 22.59 -32.25 -23.31
C ALA A 43 23.20 -30.94 -23.83
N LEU A 44 22.53 -30.28 -24.77
CA LEU A 44 22.98 -28.99 -25.28
C LEU A 44 22.90 -27.90 -24.21
N LEU A 45 21.85 -27.92 -23.39
CA LEU A 45 21.67 -27.02 -22.25
C LEU A 45 22.78 -27.25 -21.20
N ASP A 46 23.14 -28.51 -20.92
CA ASP A 46 24.25 -28.87 -20.04
C ASP A 46 25.55 -28.26 -20.50
N GLU A 47 25.90 -28.46 -21.77
CA GLU A 47 27.12 -27.91 -22.40
C GLU A 47 27.20 -26.39 -22.29
N VAL A 48 26.06 -25.71 -22.53
CA VAL A 48 25.99 -24.25 -22.47
C VAL A 48 26.18 -23.75 -21.03
N VAL A 49 25.53 -24.41 -20.04
CA VAL A 49 25.63 -24.03 -18.63
C VAL A 49 27.05 -24.26 -18.09
N GLU A 50 27.72 -25.37 -18.47
CA GLU A 50 29.10 -25.67 -18.06
C GLU A 50 30.11 -24.64 -18.58
N LYS A 51 29.93 -24.18 -19.81
CA LYS A 51 30.82 -23.19 -20.45
C LYS A 51 30.55 -21.76 -20.01
N SER A 52 29.41 -21.47 -19.42
CA SER A 52 29.01 -20.11 -19.05
C SER A 52 29.75 -19.62 -17.82
N LYS A 53 30.12 -18.34 -17.82
CA LYS A 53 30.67 -17.66 -16.64
C LYS A 53 29.62 -17.27 -15.59
N PHE A 54 28.33 -17.36 -15.92
CA PHE A 54 27.27 -16.97 -15.01
C PHE A 54 26.85 -18.14 -14.09
N LYS A 55 27.36 -18.13 -12.87
CA LYS A 55 27.31 -19.25 -11.90
C LYS A 55 25.91 -19.70 -11.46
N LEU A 56 24.86 -18.94 -11.75
CA LEU A 56 23.48 -19.26 -11.33
C LEU A 56 22.69 -20.03 -12.40
N LEU A 57 23.23 -20.23 -13.60
CA LEU A 57 22.53 -20.96 -14.67
C LEU A 57 22.13 -22.41 -14.32
N PRO A 58 22.81 -23.15 -13.42
CA PRO A 58 22.32 -24.44 -12.96
C PRO A 58 20.90 -24.38 -12.40
N GLU A 59 20.48 -23.29 -11.75
CA GLU A 59 19.10 -23.12 -11.23
C GLU A 59 18.10 -23.05 -12.40
N LEU A 60 18.41 -22.29 -13.43
CA LEU A 60 17.59 -22.22 -14.65
C LEU A 60 17.52 -23.57 -15.35
N LYS A 61 18.66 -24.25 -15.54
CA LYS A 61 18.75 -25.56 -16.13
C LYS A 61 17.87 -26.58 -15.39
N ASN A 62 17.97 -26.64 -14.06
CA ASN A 62 17.15 -27.55 -13.26
C ASN A 62 15.65 -27.33 -13.50
N TRP A 63 15.22 -26.08 -13.53
CA TRP A 63 13.83 -25.75 -13.82
C TRP A 63 13.39 -26.21 -15.22
N VAL A 64 14.23 -25.97 -16.24
CA VAL A 64 13.99 -26.40 -17.63
C VAL A 64 13.94 -27.92 -17.73
N THR A 65 14.93 -28.62 -17.16
CA THR A 65 15.07 -30.09 -17.22
C THR A 65 13.89 -30.79 -16.55
N LEU A 66 13.48 -30.34 -15.36
CA LEU A 66 12.32 -30.88 -14.67
C LEU A 66 11.04 -30.75 -15.51
N THR A 67 10.87 -29.60 -16.16
CA THR A 67 9.71 -29.40 -17.04
C THR A 67 9.78 -30.30 -18.28
N CYS A 68 10.93 -30.37 -18.95
CA CYS A 68 11.12 -31.26 -20.11
C CYS A 68 10.81 -32.72 -19.77
N SER A 69 11.24 -33.20 -18.60
CA SER A 69 11.02 -34.58 -18.16
C SER A 69 9.54 -34.90 -17.89
N SER A 70 8.75 -33.90 -17.52
CA SER A 70 7.33 -34.07 -17.21
C SER A 70 6.39 -33.94 -18.42
N LEU A 71 6.87 -33.46 -19.56
CA LEU A 71 6.05 -33.23 -20.75
C LEU A 71 6.07 -34.39 -21.71
N ASP A 72 4.97 -34.57 -22.44
CA ASP A 72 4.91 -35.39 -23.64
C ASP A 72 5.81 -34.82 -24.75
N ASP A 73 6.38 -35.71 -25.59
CA ASP A 73 7.29 -35.30 -26.67
C ASP A 73 6.62 -34.36 -27.67
N ASN A 74 5.37 -34.61 -28.04
CA ASN A 74 4.65 -33.77 -29.01
C ASN A 74 4.42 -32.37 -28.45
N VAL A 75 4.12 -32.25 -27.15
CA VAL A 75 3.95 -30.96 -26.46
C VAL A 75 5.28 -30.23 -26.41
N PHE A 76 6.36 -30.91 -26.00
CA PHE A 76 7.69 -30.34 -25.97
C PHE A 76 8.11 -29.79 -27.34
N PHE A 77 8.01 -30.63 -28.40
CA PHE A 77 8.43 -30.20 -29.74
C PHE A 77 7.55 -29.08 -30.32
N SER A 78 6.27 -29.07 -29.98
CA SER A 78 5.39 -27.97 -30.40
C SER A 78 5.87 -26.63 -29.82
N ILE A 79 6.23 -26.60 -28.54
CA ILE A 79 6.75 -25.41 -27.87
C ILE A 79 8.14 -25.05 -28.39
N TYR A 80 9.05 -26.03 -28.46
CA TYR A 80 10.42 -25.86 -28.94
C TYR A 80 10.45 -25.29 -30.36
N ASN A 81 9.75 -25.92 -31.30
CA ASN A 81 9.72 -25.50 -32.70
C ASN A 81 9.09 -24.11 -32.88
N ALA A 82 8.05 -23.79 -32.11
CA ALA A 82 7.48 -22.45 -32.09
C ALA A 82 8.52 -21.40 -31.61
N ALA A 83 9.21 -21.69 -30.51
CA ALA A 83 10.24 -20.81 -29.95
C ALA A 83 11.46 -20.68 -30.88
N ASN A 84 11.91 -21.80 -31.47
CA ASN A 84 13.15 -21.85 -32.27
C ASN A 84 13.09 -20.96 -33.53
N ARG A 85 11.90 -20.64 -34.03
CA ARG A 85 11.68 -19.73 -35.17
C ARG A 85 11.84 -18.24 -34.84
N HIS A 86 12.00 -17.89 -33.58
CA HIS A 86 12.07 -16.50 -33.10
C HIS A 86 13.47 -16.16 -32.57
N SER A 87 13.80 -14.87 -32.57
CA SER A 87 15.02 -14.38 -31.92
C SER A 87 14.92 -14.52 -30.39
N ALA A 88 16.08 -14.56 -29.71
CA ALA A 88 16.11 -14.53 -28.26
C ALA A 88 15.36 -13.31 -27.68
N LEU A 89 15.44 -12.16 -28.34
CA LEU A 89 14.74 -10.93 -27.93
C LEU A 89 13.22 -11.06 -28.06
N ASP A 90 12.72 -11.64 -29.17
CA ASP A 90 11.27 -11.82 -29.36
C ASP A 90 10.69 -12.77 -28.31
N ILE A 91 11.41 -13.87 -28.02
CA ILE A 91 11.00 -14.82 -26.98
C ILE A 91 10.98 -14.14 -25.62
N MET A 92 12.00 -13.36 -25.25
CA MET A 92 12.03 -12.66 -23.96
C MET A 92 10.97 -11.56 -23.86
N ASN A 93 10.67 -10.87 -24.94
CA ASN A 93 9.56 -9.90 -24.96
C ASN A 93 8.21 -10.60 -24.76
N TYR A 94 7.97 -11.74 -25.43
CA TYR A 94 6.80 -12.57 -25.19
C TYR A 94 6.73 -13.06 -23.73
N PHE A 95 7.84 -13.62 -23.23
CA PHE A 95 7.97 -14.10 -21.86
C PHE A 95 7.58 -12.99 -20.86
N ASN A 96 8.18 -11.81 -20.96
CA ASN A 96 7.92 -10.69 -20.05
C ASN A 96 6.45 -10.22 -20.09
N LYS A 97 5.82 -10.27 -21.27
CA LYS A 97 4.40 -9.93 -21.44
C LYS A 97 3.48 -11.01 -20.87
N ALA A 98 3.82 -12.29 -21.08
CA ALA A 98 2.99 -13.44 -20.63
C ALA A 98 3.07 -13.65 -19.12
N VAL A 99 4.24 -13.42 -18.51
CA VAL A 99 4.47 -13.59 -17.08
C VAL A 99 3.91 -12.42 -16.29
N ASN A 100 2.64 -12.42 -16.08
CA ASN A 100 1.97 -11.48 -15.18
C ASN A 100 2.18 -11.88 -13.69
N GLY A 101 3.46 -12.05 -13.25
CA GLY A 101 3.95 -12.15 -11.86
C GLY A 101 3.45 -13.32 -10.99
N ARG A 102 2.64 -14.23 -11.49
CA ARG A 102 2.12 -15.37 -10.73
C ARG A 102 3.03 -16.60 -10.72
N MET A 103 4.18 -16.54 -11.42
CA MET A 103 4.93 -17.76 -11.76
C MET A 103 5.70 -18.43 -10.63
N PHE A 104 6.13 -17.70 -9.64
CA PHE A 104 7.11 -18.25 -8.71
C PHE A 104 6.58 -18.54 -7.31
N GLY A 105 5.27 -18.65 -7.12
CA GLY A 105 4.68 -19.10 -5.85
C GLY A 105 5.17 -18.38 -4.59
N SER A 106 5.99 -17.36 -4.75
CA SER A 106 6.63 -16.70 -3.66
C SER A 106 5.62 -15.78 -2.97
N ARG A 107 5.46 -15.97 -1.68
CA ARG A 107 4.86 -15.00 -0.75
C ARG A 107 5.61 -13.66 -0.70
N LEU A 108 6.72 -13.56 -1.41
CA LEU A 108 7.43 -12.31 -1.69
C LEU A 108 6.66 -11.64 -2.83
N HIS A 109 5.87 -10.64 -2.48
CA HIS A 109 5.25 -9.75 -3.44
C HIS A 109 6.37 -8.96 -4.15
N SER A 110 7.00 -9.61 -5.15
CA SER A 110 7.88 -8.87 -6.07
C SER A 110 6.99 -7.85 -6.75
N VAL A 111 7.37 -6.60 -6.59
CA VAL A 111 6.65 -5.49 -7.21
C VAL A 111 6.81 -5.63 -8.71
N LYS A 112 5.72 -5.93 -9.40
CA LYS A 112 5.72 -6.06 -10.84
C LYS A 112 6.05 -4.73 -11.50
N ASN A 113 6.84 -4.81 -12.56
CA ASN A 113 7.16 -3.67 -13.38
C ASN A 113 5.90 -3.03 -13.97
N ASN A 114 5.56 -1.85 -13.48
CA ASN A 114 4.62 -0.96 -14.14
C ASN A 114 5.44 -0.04 -15.06
N GLU A 115 5.28 -0.23 -16.37
CA GLU A 115 6.08 0.48 -17.36
C GLU A 115 5.99 2.01 -17.22
N SER A 116 4.80 2.54 -16.91
CA SER A 116 4.61 3.98 -16.76
C SER A 116 5.31 4.54 -15.51
N LEU A 117 5.30 3.77 -14.40
CA LEU A 117 6.03 4.14 -13.18
C LEU A 117 7.54 4.05 -13.37
N SER A 118 8.02 3.04 -14.10
CA SER A 118 9.42 2.92 -14.46
C SER A 118 9.88 4.09 -15.33
N LYS A 119 9.09 4.48 -16.34
CA LYS A 119 9.34 5.68 -17.17
C LYS A 119 9.43 6.95 -16.32
N LEU A 120 8.50 7.13 -15.39
CA LEU A 120 8.51 8.26 -14.48
C LEU A 120 9.78 8.28 -13.61
N ALA A 121 10.09 7.17 -12.93
CA ALA A 121 11.24 7.07 -12.06
C ALA A 121 12.56 7.32 -12.81
N ILE A 122 12.73 6.74 -14.01
CA ILE A 122 13.91 6.97 -14.88
C ILE A 122 14.03 8.46 -15.25
N SER A 123 12.91 9.11 -15.58
CA SER A 123 12.92 10.53 -15.95
C SER A 123 13.24 11.44 -14.77
N ILE A 124 12.80 11.08 -13.55
CA ILE A 124 13.09 11.85 -12.33
C ILE A 124 14.55 11.73 -11.92
N ILE A 125 15.14 10.53 -11.94
CA ILE A 125 16.56 10.35 -11.59
C ILE A 125 17.49 10.97 -12.64
N ASN A 126 17.02 11.15 -13.87
CA ASN A 126 17.74 11.78 -14.99
C ASN A 126 19.15 11.21 -15.22
N LEU A 127 19.24 9.87 -15.32
CA LEU A 127 20.49 9.13 -15.48
C LEU A 127 21.20 9.48 -16.81
N ASN A 128 22.46 9.87 -16.74
CA ASN A 128 23.32 10.12 -17.90
C ASN A 128 23.94 8.82 -18.46
N LYS A 129 24.42 8.88 -19.71
CA LYS A 129 24.93 7.69 -20.43
C LYS A 129 26.15 7.05 -19.77
N ASP A 130 27.00 7.83 -19.11
CA ASP A 130 28.26 7.37 -18.51
C ASP A 130 28.12 7.04 -17.02
N GLU A 131 26.99 7.41 -16.41
CA GLU A 131 26.70 7.18 -15.00
C GLU A 131 26.41 5.71 -14.72
N THR A 132 26.62 5.33 -13.47
CA THR A 132 26.38 3.99 -12.94
C THR A 132 25.00 3.87 -12.34
N PHE A 133 24.34 2.75 -12.57
CA PHE A 133 22.99 2.46 -12.08
C PHE A 133 22.96 1.22 -11.20
N LEU A 134 22.22 1.29 -10.09
CA LEU A 134 21.97 0.19 -9.15
C LEU A 134 20.47 -0.12 -9.04
N ASP A 135 20.10 -1.39 -9.17
CA ASP A 135 18.84 -1.92 -8.64
C ASP A 135 19.17 -3.03 -7.62
N PRO A 136 19.11 -2.74 -6.30
CA PRO A 136 19.51 -3.69 -5.25
C PRO A 136 18.46 -4.74 -4.90
N VAL A 137 17.28 -4.66 -5.52
CA VAL A 137 16.15 -5.60 -5.36
C VAL A 137 15.56 -5.98 -6.72
N ALA A 138 16.44 -6.09 -7.71
CA ALA A 138 16.08 -6.27 -9.11
C ALA A 138 15.19 -7.51 -9.33
N THR A 139 14.24 -7.34 -10.21
CA THR A 139 13.46 -8.43 -10.82
C THR A 139 13.90 -8.64 -12.25
N LYS A 140 13.34 -9.67 -12.90
CA LYS A 140 13.68 -10.03 -14.28
C LYS A 140 13.54 -8.89 -15.31
N ASP A 141 12.66 -7.89 -15.06
CA ASP A 141 12.26 -6.85 -16.02
C ASP A 141 11.98 -5.48 -15.37
N GLY A 142 12.69 -5.10 -14.32
CA GLY A 142 12.57 -3.81 -13.65
C GLY A 142 12.88 -2.58 -14.52
N ALA A 143 12.95 -1.41 -13.91
CA ALA A 143 13.30 -0.14 -14.57
C ALA A 143 14.65 -0.24 -15.32
N TRP A 144 15.59 -1.03 -14.79
CA TRP A 144 16.89 -1.30 -15.38
C TRP A 144 16.81 -1.79 -16.84
N LEU A 145 15.79 -2.60 -17.17
CA LEU A 145 15.61 -3.12 -18.52
C LEU A 145 15.20 -2.02 -19.51
N GLN A 146 14.40 -1.06 -19.08
CA GLN A 146 14.06 0.10 -19.91
C GLN A 146 15.26 1.02 -20.12
N ILE A 147 16.12 1.17 -19.12
CA ILE A 147 17.39 1.90 -19.22
C ILE A 147 18.30 1.18 -20.23
N LEU A 148 18.44 -0.13 -20.11
CA LEU A 148 19.26 -0.95 -21.02
C LEU A 148 18.78 -0.88 -22.47
N LYS A 149 17.46 -0.94 -22.70
CA LYS A 149 16.88 -0.80 -24.06
C LYS A 149 17.18 0.55 -24.72
N LYS A 150 17.36 1.61 -23.94
CA LYS A 150 17.77 2.93 -24.44
C LYS A 150 19.27 3.05 -24.68
N ASN A 151 20.09 2.37 -23.86
CA ASN A 151 21.54 2.41 -23.93
C ASN A 151 22.12 1.06 -23.50
N SER A 152 22.46 0.22 -24.48
CA SER A 152 23.02 -1.12 -24.23
C SER A 152 24.43 -1.10 -23.59
N ASN A 153 25.10 0.05 -23.58
CA ASN A 153 26.40 0.26 -22.94
C ASN A 153 26.29 0.76 -21.49
N GLN A 154 25.07 1.05 -20.99
CA GLN A 154 24.87 1.55 -19.62
C GLN A 154 25.50 0.61 -18.59
N LYS A 155 26.22 1.18 -17.63
CA LYS A 155 26.79 0.44 -16.51
C LYS A 155 25.70 0.15 -15.47
N ILE A 156 25.19 -1.08 -15.47
CA ILE A 156 24.07 -1.52 -14.62
C ILE A 156 24.56 -2.59 -13.65
N THR A 157 24.25 -2.43 -12.39
CA THR A 157 24.43 -3.44 -11.35
C THR A 157 23.08 -3.83 -10.77
N LEU A 158 22.81 -5.13 -10.76
CA LEU A 158 21.59 -5.72 -10.24
C LEU A 158 21.94 -6.63 -9.08
N GLN A 159 21.16 -6.54 -7.98
CA GLN A 159 21.19 -7.55 -6.93
C GLN A 159 19.77 -8.07 -6.74
N THR A 160 19.58 -9.38 -6.84
CA THR A 160 18.26 -10.02 -6.82
C THR A 160 18.08 -10.84 -5.54
N LEU A 161 16.83 -10.98 -5.10
CA LEU A 161 16.51 -11.78 -3.91
C LEU A 161 16.48 -13.28 -4.19
N GLN A 162 16.22 -13.69 -5.45
CA GLN A 162 16.05 -15.09 -5.83
C GLN A 162 16.93 -15.49 -7.01
N PRO A 163 17.52 -16.72 -6.98
CA PRO A 163 18.41 -17.19 -8.03
C PRO A 163 17.77 -17.20 -9.42
N LEU A 164 16.52 -17.64 -9.52
CA LEU A 164 15.84 -17.72 -10.81
C LEU A 164 15.55 -16.33 -11.41
N GLU A 165 15.22 -15.33 -10.58
CA GLU A 165 15.10 -13.92 -11.04
C GLU A 165 16.45 -13.42 -11.59
N ALA A 166 17.57 -13.79 -10.97
CA ALA A 166 18.90 -13.46 -11.49
C ALA A 166 19.16 -14.09 -12.86
N CYS A 167 18.76 -15.35 -13.06
CA CYS A 167 18.88 -16.02 -14.36
C CYS A 167 18.02 -15.35 -15.43
N LEU A 168 16.77 -15.00 -15.09
CA LEU A 168 15.87 -14.32 -16.02
C LEU A 168 16.35 -12.90 -16.36
N ALA A 169 16.91 -12.18 -15.38
CA ALA A 169 17.55 -10.89 -15.62
C ALA A 169 18.77 -11.04 -16.55
N TYR A 170 19.56 -12.11 -16.37
CA TYR A 170 20.68 -12.43 -17.27
C TYR A 170 20.21 -12.66 -18.71
N LEU A 171 19.19 -13.48 -18.92
CA LEU A 171 18.62 -13.72 -20.25
C LEU A 171 18.11 -12.41 -20.89
N ASN A 172 17.39 -11.58 -20.11
CA ASN A 172 16.91 -10.28 -20.59
C ASN A 172 18.07 -9.34 -20.95
N ALA A 173 19.10 -9.27 -20.13
CA ALA A 173 20.26 -8.42 -20.38
C ALA A 173 20.98 -8.83 -21.67
N LYS A 174 21.23 -10.12 -21.85
CA LYS A 174 21.90 -10.66 -23.04
C LYS A 174 21.04 -10.53 -24.29
N ALA A 175 19.74 -10.86 -24.23
CA ALA A 175 18.82 -10.70 -25.37
C ALA A 175 18.71 -9.24 -25.84
N ASN A 176 18.90 -8.26 -24.94
CA ASN A 176 18.94 -6.83 -25.26
C ASN A 176 20.37 -6.30 -25.48
N HIS A 177 21.33 -7.16 -25.74
CA HIS A 177 22.74 -6.81 -26.06
C HIS A 177 23.44 -5.98 -24.97
N GLY A 178 23.06 -6.17 -23.71
CA GLY A 178 23.67 -5.47 -22.56
C GLY A 178 25.12 -5.85 -22.36
N LYS A 179 26.03 -4.88 -22.48
CA LYS A 179 27.48 -5.11 -22.42
C LYS A 179 28.03 -4.99 -20.99
N ASN A 180 27.45 -4.11 -20.17
CA ASN A 180 27.97 -3.73 -18.87
C ASN A 180 26.96 -4.00 -17.75
N VAL A 181 26.32 -5.17 -17.77
CA VAL A 181 25.34 -5.57 -16.74
C VAL A 181 25.97 -6.59 -15.81
N LYS A 182 26.09 -6.24 -14.51
CA LYS A 182 26.54 -7.15 -13.45
C LYS A 182 25.33 -7.59 -12.64
N ILE A 183 25.22 -8.90 -12.36
CA ILE A 183 24.06 -9.49 -11.67
C ILE A 183 24.55 -10.33 -10.51
N TYR A 184 24.00 -10.05 -9.32
CA TYR A 184 24.30 -10.77 -8.09
C TYR A 184 23.02 -11.32 -7.47
N ASN A 185 23.13 -12.43 -6.75
CA ASN A 185 22.02 -12.99 -5.99
C ASN A 185 22.33 -12.96 -4.50
N GLN A 186 21.71 -12.06 -3.80
CA GLN A 186 21.67 -11.98 -2.33
C GLN A 186 20.67 -10.90 -1.89
N ASN A 187 20.08 -11.08 -0.72
CA ASN A 187 19.31 -10.01 -0.08
C ASN A 187 20.25 -8.90 0.39
N ILE A 188 20.01 -7.66 -0.06
CA ILE A 188 20.82 -6.49 0.33
C ILE A 188 20.81 -6.23 1.86
N LEU A 189 19.74 -6.62 2.58
CA LEU A 189 19.67 -6.51 4.04
C LEU A 189 20.61 -7.49 4.78
N ILE A 190 21.08 -8.52 4.09
CA ILE A 190 22.12 -9.44 4.58
C ILE A 190 23.51 -8.92 4.18
N GLY A 191 23.61 -8.22 3.05
CA GLY A 191 24.84 -7.57 2.62
C GLY A 191 24.92 -7.37 1.11
N PRO A 192 25.64 -6.33 0.68
CA PRO A 192 25.88 -6.07 -0.74
C PRO A 192 26.87 -7.09 -1.31
N LYS A 193 26.72 -7.41 -2.59
CA LYS A 193 27.70 -8.20 -3.36
C LYS A 193 28.51 -7.33 -4.34
N TYR A 194 28.15 -6.07 -4.48
CA TYR A 194 28.86 -5.10 -5.33
C TYR A 194 29.98 -4.41 -4.53
N ILE A 195 31.05 -5.19 -4.30
CA ILE A 195 32.28 -4.76 -3.63
C ILE A 195 33.45 -4.82 -4.63
N ASN A 196 34.43 -3.93 -4.46
CA ASN A 196 35.64 -3.92 -5.29
C ASN A 196 36.68 -4.94 -4.77
N GLU A 197 37.83 -5.03 -5.43
CA GLU A 197 38.91 -5.94 -5.08
C GLU A 197 39.51 -5.65 -3.68
N ASN A 198 39.45 -4.40 -3.24
CA ASN A 198 39.88 -3.97 -1.91
C ASN A 198 38.82 -4.26 -0.81
N LYS A 199 37.74 -4.98 -1.14
CA LYS A 199 36.60 -5.25 -0.25
C LYS A 199 35.84 -3.99 0.19
N GLU A 200 35.87 -2.92 -0.61
CA GLU A 200 35.13 -1.69 -0.39
C GLU A 200 33.82 -1.71 -1.19
N LEU A 201 32.80 -1.03 -0.63
CA LEU A 201 31.50 -0.88 -1.29
C LEU A 201 31.64 -0.04 -2.56
N ILE A 202 31.10 -0.54 -3.66
CA ILE A 202 30.97 0.25 -4.90
C ILE A 202 29.77 1.17 -4.75
N HIS A 203 29.96 2.45 -5.05
CA HIS A 203 28.90 3.45 -5.03
C HIS A 203 28.40 3.78 -6.43
N PHE A 204 27.15 4.25 -6.53
CA PHE A 204 26.43 4.45 -7.78
C PHE A 204 25.88 5.87 -7.88
N ASP A 205 25.74 6.35 -9.12
CA ASP A 205 25.21 7.67 -9.39
C ASP A 205 23.69 7.70 -9.29
N SER A 206 23.04 6.58 -9.62
CA SER A 206 21.58 6.48 -9.57
C SER A 206 21.09 5.11 -9.13
N SER A 207 19.92 5.08 -8.47
CA SER A 207 19.23 3.85 -8.13
C SER A 207 17.72 3.98 -8.33
N ILE A 208 17.09 2.93 -8.85
CA ILE A 208 15.63 2.76 -8.80
C ILE A 208 15.35 1.40 -8.18
N ALA A 209 14.48 1.37 -7.19
CA ALA A 209 14.16 0.15 -6.46
C ALA A 209 12.66 0.06 -6.13
N ALA A 210 12.16 -1.16 -6.17
CA ALA A 210 10.82 -1.50 -5.71
C ALA A 210 10.90 -2.68 -4.73
N PRO A 211 11.28 -2.42 -3.47
CA PRO A 211 11.42 -3.47 -2.46
C PRO A 211 10.13 -4.25 -2.24
N PRO A 212 10.22 -5.52 -1.79
CA PRO A 212 9.06 -6.29 -1.39
C PRO A 212 8.24 -5.55 -0.32
N LEU A 213 6.94 -5.38 -0.59
CA LEU A 213 6.03 -4.67 0.32
C LEU A 213 5.79 -5.50 1.59
N ASN A 214 5.89 -4.86 2.77
CA ASN A 214 5.64 -5.49 4.07
C ASN A 214 6.52 -6.73 4.37
N LEU A 215 7.71 -6.81 3.80
CA LEU A 215 8.66 -7.87 4.12
C LEU A 215 8.95 -7.84 5.63
N ARG A 216 8.81 -8.99 6.28
CA ARG A 216 9.26 -9.20 7.66
C ARG A 216 10.49 -10.09 7.65
N MET A 217 11.53 -9.67 8.33
CA MET A 217 12.78 -10.40 8.42
C MET A 217 13.28 -10.38 9.86
N SER A 218 13.80 -11.50 10.33
CA SER A 218 14.36 -11.55 11.68
C SER A 218 15.58 -10.63 11.77
N SER A 219 15.66 -9.82 12.83
CA SER A 219 16.71 -8.81 13.01
C SER A 219 18.14 -9.41 13.07
N ASN A 220 18.27 -10.65 13.55
CA ASN A 220 19.55 -11.36 13.60
C ASN A 220 20.10 -11.76 12.22
N LEU A 221 19.25 -11.74 11.17
CA LEU A 221 19.66 -11.98 9.78
C LEU A 221 20.07 -10.70 9.05
N ILE A 222 19.76 -9.54 9.64
CA ILE A 222 20.10 -8.23 9.06
C ILE A 222 21.53 -7.89 9.45
N ASN A 223 22.38 -7.72 8.46
CA ASN A 223 23.80 -7.45 8.68
C ASN A 223 24.17 -6.04 8.20
N ASN A 224 24.70 -5.23 9.10
CA ASN A 224 25.16 -3.87 8.83
C ASN A 224 26.61 -3.83 8.31
N SER A 225 27.00 -4.76 7.45
CA SER A 225 28.27 -4.67 6.75
C SER A 225 28.33 -3.37 5.95
N TYR A 226 29.48 -2.72 5.91
CA TYR A 226 29.71 -1.47 5.15
C TYR A 226 28.88 -0.27 5.66
N ASN A 227 28.40 -0.29 6.89
CA ASN A 227 27.63 0.79 7.51
C ASN A 227 26.40 1.24 6.68
N LEU A 228 25.74 0.30 6.00
CA LEU A 228 24.57 0.59 5.16
C LEU A 228 23.37 1.07 5.98
N PHE A 229 23.30 0.73 7.27
CA PHE A 229 22.21 1.13 8.16
C PHE A 229 22.60 2.29 9.09
N LYS A 230 23.37 3.26 8.56
CA LYS A 230 23.83 4.44 9.33
C LYS A 230 22.68 5.27 9.94
N TYR A 231 21.47 5.15 9.43
CA TYR A 231 20.29 5.88 9.93
C TYR A 231 19.62 5.22 11.13
N GLY A 232 20.08 4.05 11.55
CA GLY A 232 19.60 3.38 12.74
C GLY A 232 19.38 1.90 12.54
N GLU A 233 19.16 1.21 13.64
CA GLU A 233 18.92 -0.22 13.68
C GLU A 233 17.63 -0.60 12.97
N ILE A 234 17.69 -1.63 12.13
CA ILE A 234 16.57 -2.14 11.37
C ILE A 234 15.94 -3.32 12.12
N GLY A 235 14.73 -3.13 12.59
CA GLY A 235 13.94 -4.20 13.21
C GLY A 235 13.10 -4.98 12.18
N SER A 236 12.52 -6.08 12.60
CA SER A 236 11.73 -6.98 11.75
C SER A 236 10.54 -6.32 11.03
N THR A 237 10.05 -5.21 11.55
CA THR A 237 8.90 -4.44 11.00
C THR A 237 9.32 -3.16 10.29
N SER A 238 10.61 -2.87 10.15
CA SER A 238 11.14 -1.65 9.52
C SER A 238 12.08 -1.95 8.34
N THR A 239 11.94 -3.13 7.73
CA THR A 239 12.76 -3.57 6.59
C THR A 239 12.66 -2.66 5.37
N ASP A 240 11.51 -2.01 5.17
CA ASP A 240 11.29 -0.94 4.18
C ASP A 240 12.33 0.17 4.30
N TRP A 241 12.56 0.68 5.52
CA TRP A 241 13.60 1.67 5.79
C TRP A 241 15.02 1.08 5.80
N GLY A 242 15.14 -0.23 5.99
CA GLY A 242 16.39 -0.96 5.76
C GLY A 242 16.82 -0.92 4.30
N PHE A 243 15.89 -1.16 3.37
CA PHE A 243 16.16 -1.00 1.93
C PHE A 243 16.52 0.45 1.58
N VAL A 244 15.77 1.43 2.07
CA VAL A 244 16.07 2.86 1.85
C VAL A 244 17.47 3.20 2.37
N SER A 245 17.79 2.80 3.60
CA SER A 245 19.11 3.07 4.20
C SER A 245 20.23 2.44 3.39
N SER A 246 20.06 1.17 2.94
CA SER A 246 21.04 0.48 2.09
C SER A 246 21.25 1.18 0.75
N ILE A 247 20.17 1.64 0.13
CA ILE A 247 20.24 2.39 -1.14
C ILE A 247 21.01 3.69 -0.94
N LEU A 248 20.64 4.48 0.06
CA LEU A 248 21.32 5.75 0.36
C LEU A 248 22.80 5.57 0.71
N GLY A 249 23.13 4.46 1.42
CA GLY A 249 24.53 4.08 1.72
C GLY A 249 25.31 3.64 0.50
N SER A 250 24.63 3.21 -0.57
CA SER A 250 25.24 2.76 -1.83
C SER A 250 25.31 3.86 -2.90
N LEU A 251 24.83 5.06 -2.63
CA LEU A 251 24.88 6.18 -3.58
C LEU A 251 26.18 6.98 -3.44
N ASN A 252 26.66 7.48 -4.57
CA ASN A 252 27.68 8.51 -4.61
C ASN A 252 27.23 9.79 -3.88
N LYS A 253 28.17 10.69 -3.57
CA LYS A 253 27.90 11.95 -2.86
C LYS A 253 26.81 12.79 -3.54
N ASN A 254 26.72 12.78 -4.86
CA ASN A 254 25.71 13.48 -5.65
C ASN A 254 24.64 12.53 -6.22
N GLY A 255 24.60 11.29 -5.74
CA GLY A 255 23.71 10.27 -6.28
C GLY A 255 22.25 10.52 -5.95
N ARG A 256 21.36 10.03 -6.81
CA ARG A 256 19.89 10.13 -6.67
C ARG A 256 19.25 8.75 -6.68
N ALA A 257 18.14 8.60 -5.95
CA ALA A 257 17.36 7.38 -5.99
C ALA A 257 15.87 7.65 -6.05
N ALA A 258 15.15 6.68 -6.62
CA ALA A 258 13.70 6.63 -6.65
C ALA A 258 13.24 5.26 -6.11
N VAL A 259 12.53 5.26 -4.98
CA VAL A 259 12.16 4.03 -4.27
C VAL A 259 10.65 3.96 -4.09
N PHE A 260 10.06 2.85 -4.54
CA PHE A 260 8.62 2.60 -4.38
C PHE A 260 8.35 1.95 -3.03
N LEU A 261 7.47 2.56 -2.22
CA LEU A 261 7.13 2.11 -0.88
C LEU A 261 5.61 2.14 -0.65
N ALA A 262 5.12 1.25 0.22
CA ALA A 262 3.73 1.29 0.67
C ALA A 262 3.49 2.46 1.64
N ASN A 263 2.22 2.87 1.81
CA ASN A 263 1.84 3.91 2.76
C ASN A 263 2.37 3.67 4.18
N GLY A 264 2.39 2.40 4.63
CA GLY A 264 2.89 2.03 5.96
C GLY A 264 4.33 2.48 6.27
N SER A 265 5.15 2.72 5.24
CA SER A 265 6.51 3.25 5.39
C SER A 265 6.55 4.74 5.73
N LEU A 266 5.52 5.49 5.37
CA LEU A 266 5.45 6.95 5.53
C LEU A 266 5.02 7.39 6.93
N PHE A 267 4.46 6.49 7.72
CA PHE A 267 4.04 6.72 9.11
C PHE A 267 4.47 5.56 10.01
N GLY A 268 4.04 5.54 11.25
CA GLY A 268 4.34 4.47 12.19
C GLY A 268 5.28 4.91 13.31
N ALA A 269 5.50 4.01 14.28
CA ALA A 269 6.26 4.26 15.51
C ALA A 269 7.52 3.38 15.59
N GLY A 270 8.24 3.45 16.72
CA GLY A 270 9.39 2.61 17.01
C GLY A 270 10.57 2.83 16.06
N ASN A 271 11.27 1.75 15.72
CA ASN A 271 12.46 1.79 14.86
C ASN A 271 12.16 2.40 13.47
N ARG A 272 10.97 2.13 12.89
CA ARG A 272 10.55 2.74 11.63
C ARG A 272 10.53 4.27 11.70
N LYS A 273 9.90 4.85 12.73
CA LYS A 273 9.89 6.31 12.93
C LYS A 273 11.30 6.85 13.14
N ARG A 274 12.14 6.16 13.93
CA ARG A 274 13.51 6.60 14.22
C ARG A 274 14.36 6.68 12.95
N VAL A 275 14.40 5.61 12.15
CA VAL A 275 15.18 5.57 10.90
C VAL A 275 14.66 6.61 9.92
N ARG A 276 13.33 6.69 9.71
CA ARG A 276 12.70 7.71 8.87
C ARG A 276 13.11 9.12 9.26
N ASN A 277 13.02 9.45 10.54
CA ASN A 277 13.33 10.80 11.02
C ASN A 277 14.83 11.11 10.95
N ASN A 278 15.71 10.10 11.03
CA ASN A 278 17.15 10.30 10.82
C ASN A 278 17.47 10.59 9.34
N VAL A 279 16.83 9.88 8.40
CA VAL A 279 16.92 10.19 6.96
C VAL A 279 16.35 11.59 6.66
N LEU A 280 15.25 11.95 7.31
CA LEU A 280 14.64 13.27 7.17
C LEU A 280 15.58 14.38 7.64
N ARG A 281 16.20 14.24 8.83
CA ARG A 281 17.16 15.20 9.38
C ARG A 281 18.44 15.31 8.56
N ASP A 282 18.86 14.25 7.88
CA ASP A 282 20.00 14.27 6.95
C ASP A 282 19.62 14.89 5.58
N ASP A 283 18.41 15.43 5.48
CA ASP A 283 17.86 16.15 4.32
C ASP A 283 17.99 15.39 2.98
N LYS A 284 17.75 14.07 2.99
CA LYS A 284 17.90 13.23 1.79
C LYS A 284 16.61 13.09 0.97
N ILE A 285 15.44 13.38 1.54
CA ILE A 285 14.15 13.24 0.86
C ILE A 285 13.87 14.49 0.04
N GLU A 286 13.76 14.35 -1.29
CA GLU A 286 13.49 15.48 -2.21
C GLU A 286 11.99 15.59 -2.51
N ALA A 287 11.34 14.47 -2.84
CA ALA A 287 9.91 14.45 -3.16
C ALA A 287 9.25 13.14 -2.75
N ILE A 288 7.94 13.21 -2.50
CA ILE A 288 7.08 12.06 -2.25
C ILE A 288 5.84 12.19 -3.14
N ILE A 289 5.65 11.21 -4.03
CA ILE A 289 4.57 11.17 -5.01
C ILE A 289 3.67 10.00 -4.65
N SER A 290 2.42 10.26 -4.29
CA SER A 290 1.44 9.25 -3.91
C SER A 290 0.58 8.84 -5.10
N PHE A 291 0.44 7.54 -5.31
CA PHE A 291 -0.41 6.92 -6.33
C PHE A 291 -1.54 6.15 -5.67
N PRO A 292 -2.75 6.12 -6.26
CA PRO A 292 -3.82 5.28 -5.77
C PRO A 292 -3.50 3.80 -5.92
N GLU A 293 -4.40 2.95 -5.47
CA GLU A 293 -4.29 1.50 -5.60
C GLU A 293 -4.17 1.01 -7.05
N ARG A 294 -3.77 -0.25 -7.24
CA ARG A 294 -3.72 -0.95 -8.53
C ARG A 294 -2.69 -0.44 -9.53
N PHE A 295 -1.65 0.23 -9.09
CA PHE A 295 -0.48 0.52 -9.93
C PHE A 295 0.51 -0.63 -10.01
N PHE A 296 0.61 -1.44 -8.96
CA PHE A 296 1.31 -2.71 -9.03
C PHE A 296 0.33 -3.86 -9.20
N VAL A 297 0.67 -4.82 -10.06
CA VAL A 297 -0.14 -6.01 -10.26
C VAL A 297 -0.21 -6.78 -8.94
N ASP A 298 -1.39 -7.31 -8.60
CA ASP A 298 -1.67 -8.03 -7.35
C ASP A 298 -1.47 -7.22 -6.04
N ALA A 299 -1.17 -5.91 -6.12
CA ALA A 299 -1.13 -5.03 -4.97
C ALA A 299 -2.29 -4.03 -5.02
N LEU A 300 -3.39 -4.37 -4.34
CA LEU A 300 -4.57 -3.50 -4.20
C LEU A 300 -4.35 -2.41 -3.15
N ILE A 301 -3.12 -1.92 -3.03
CA ILE A 301 -2.73 -0.91 -2.05
C ILE A 301 -2.16 0.33 -2.74
N PRO A 302 -2.39 1.53 -2.19
CA PRO A 302 -1.71 2.72 -2.63
C PRO A 302 -0.21 2.60 -2.41
N ILE A 303 0.55 3.19 -3.32
CA ILE A 303 2.01 3.20 -3.29
C ILE A 303 2.54 4.62 -3.40
N ASN A 304 3.78 4.80 -2.97
CA ASN A 304 4.45 6.08 -3.07
C ASN A 304 5.80 5.92 -3.74
N LEU A 305 6.15 6.84 -4.61
CA LEU A 305 7.51 7.00 -5.10
C LEU A 305 8.21 8.05 -4.24
N MET A 306 9.18 7.61 -3.46
CA MET A 306 10.06 8.51 -2.71
C MET A 306 11.30 8.80 -3.55
N VAL A 307 11.56 10.08 -3.77
CA VAL A 307 12.74 10.56 -4.48
C VAL A 307 13.76 11.03 -3.44
N PHE A 308 14.96 10.48 -3.55
CA PHE A 308 16.09 10.82 -2.70
C PHE A 308 17.18 11.49 -3.50
N ASN A 309 17.86 12.46 -2.86
CA ASN A 309 18.98 13.19 -3.42
C ASN A 309 20.04 13.38 -2.33
N ASN A 310 21.24 12.81 -2.55
CA ASN A 310 22.33 12.94 -1.58
C ASN A 310 22.90 14.36 -1.48
N HIS A 311 22.65 15.21 -2.47
CA HIS A 311 23.12 16.59 -2.52
C HIS A 311 22.02 17.54 -3.02
N LYS A 312 21.07 17.87 -2.14
CA LYS A 312 20.01 18.85 -2.43
C LYS A 312 20.57 20.28 -2.43
N THR A 313 20.20 21.05 -3.43
CA THR A 313 20.54 22.49 -3.56
C THR A 313 19.30 23.35 -3.35
N ASP A 314 18.41 23.42 -4.33
CA ASP A 314 17.26 24.31 -4.34
C ASP A 314 16.16 23.91 -3.35
N MET A 315 16.06 22.63 -3.02
CA MET A 315 15.10 22.06 -2.08
C MET A 315 15.69 21.74 -0.71
N LYS A 316 16.78 22.45 -0.31
CA LYS A 316 17.42 22.24 0.98
C LYS A 316 16.42 22.45 2.13
N ASN A 317 16.35 21.48 3.05
CA ASN A 317 15.43 21.41 4.18
C ASN A 317 13.94 21.47 3.79
N LYS A 318 13.58 21.12 2.56
CA LYS A 318 12.19 21.07 2.09
C LYS A 318 11.91 19.76 1.38
N ILE A 319 10.64 19.37 1.35
CA ILE A 319 10.13 18.18 0.65
C ILE A 319 8.95 18.61 -0.20
N LEU A 320 8.92 18.14 -1.44
CA LEU A 320 7.77 18.24 -2.33
C LEU A 320 6.84 17.04 -2.13
N PHE A 321 5.57 17.30 -1.85
CA PHE A 321 4.51 16.30 -1.80
C PHE A 321 3.62 16.44 -3.03
N ILE A 322 3.34 15.33 -3.75
CA ILE A 322 2.49 15.30 -4.95
C ILE A 322 1.42 14.23 -4.78
N ASP A 323 0.15 14.61 -4.89
CA ASP A 323 -0.97 13.67 -5.05
C ASP A 323 -1.18 13.39 -6.54
N ALA A 324 -0.69 12.25 -7.02
CA ALA A 324 -0.84 11.84 -8.41
C ALA A 324 -2.22 11.21 -8.71
N ASN A 325 -3.14 11.15 -7.74
CA ASN A 325 -4.51 10.69 -7.96
C ASN A 325 -5.37 11.76 -8.63
N GLN A 326 -4.96 12.17 -9.83
CA GLN A 326 -5.67 13.13 -10.68
C GLN A 326 -6.33 12.39 -11.85
N PRO A 327 -7.61 12.66 -12.18
CA PRO A 327 -8.35 11.93 -13.22
C PRO A 327 -7.62 11.87 -14.56
N GLU A 328 -7.01 12.98 -15.00
CA GLU A 328 -6.34 13.09 -16.30
C GLU A 328 -4.93 12.48 -16.32
N TRP A 329 -4.35 12.18 -15.14
CA TRP A 329 -3.01 11.61 -15.03
C TRP A 329 -3.01 10.09 -15.02
N ILE A 330 -4.19 9.47 -14.84
CA ILE A 330 -4.33 8.03 -14.64
C ILE A 330 -5.22 7.44 -15.73
N GLN A 331 -4.68 6.47 -16.44
CA GLN A 331 -5.44 5.56 -17.27
C GLN A 331 -5.84 4.34 -16.44
N ARG A 332 -7.13 4.19 -16.16
CA ARG A 332 -7.66 3.04 -15.41
C ARG A 332 -7.74 1.82 -16.31
N GLY A 333 -7.07 0.74 -15.92
CA GLY A 333 -7.09 -0.55 -16.63
C GLY A 333 -7.90 -1.60 -15.89
N LYS A 334 -8.31 -2.67 -16.61
CA LYS A 334 -9.01 -3.82 -15.99
C LYS A 334 -8.17 -4.51 -14.91
N ALA A 335 -6.89 -4.72 -15.16
CA ALA A 335 -5.96 -5.35 -14.22
C ALA A 335 -5.21 -4.32 -13.38
N ASN A 336 -4.64 -3.30 -14.01
CA ASN A 336 -3.79 -2.30 -13.36
C ASN A 336 -4.06 -0.92 -13.92
N ASN A 337 -3.79 0.10 -13.11
CA ASN A 337 -3.71 1.48 -13.53
C ASN A 337 -2.33 1.80 -14.12
N SER A 338 -2.27 2.80 -14.99
CA SER A 338 -1.02 3.35 -15.53
C SER A 338 -1.08 4.87 -15.56
N LEU A 339 0.07 5.53 -15.58
CA LEU A 339 0.13 6.96 -15.82
C LEU A 339 -0.04 7.25 -17.30
N THR A 340 -0.77 8.31 -17.61
CA THR A 340 -0.82 8.91 -18.94
C THR A 340 0.47 9.68 -19.21
N SER A 341 0.79 9.95 -20.49
CA SER A 341 1.93 10.81 -20.84
C SER A 341 1.82 12.19 -20.18
N LYS A 342 0.60 12.77 -20.16
CA LYS A 342 0.31 14.03 -19.47
C LYS A 342 0.61 13.97 -17.97
N GLY A 343 0.23 12.86 -17.31
CA GLY A 343 0.52 12.65 -15.88
C GLY A 343 2.02 12.58 -15.61
N ILE A 344 2.76 11.82 -16.42
CA ILE A 344 4.22 11.72 -16.32
C ILE A 344 4.88 13.11 -16.50
N GLU A 345 4.50 13.85 -17.54
CA GLU A 345 5.05 15.18 -17.83
C GLU A 345 4.79 16.18 -16.69
N LYS A 346 3.56 16.19 -16.15
CA LYS A 346 3.19 17.09 -15.04
C LYS A 346 3.94 16.75 -13.75
N ILE A 347 4.11 15.49 -13.42
CA ILE A 347 4.89 15.09 -12.24
C ILE A 347 6.36 15.47 -12.42
N ILE A 348 6.95 15.26 -13.61
CA ILE A 348 8.32 15.65 -13.92
C ILE A 348 8.48 17.18 -13.82
N ASP A 349 7.55 17.96 -14.37
CA ASP A 349 7.54 19.42 -14.27
C ASP A 349 7.55 19.88 -12.81
N LEU A 350 6.71 19.28 -11.96
CA LEU A 350 6.66 19.59 -10.54
C LEU A 350 7.95 19.22 -9.79
N THR A 351 8.59 18.10 -10.15
CA THR A 351 9.86 17.72 -9.53
C THR A 351 11.02 18.62 -9.96
N LYS A 352 10.99 19.19 -11.17
CA LYS A 352 11.97 20.16 -11.65
C LYS A 352 11.74 21.58 -11.14
N SER A 353 10.48 21.95 -10.95
CA SER A 353 10.06 23.28 -10.51
C SER A 353 9.05 23.17 -9.37
N PRO A 354 9.52 22.81 -8.14
CA PRO A 354 8.67 22.57 -6.98
C PRO A 354 7.84 23.80 -6.61
N ARG A 355 6.52 23.62 -6.50
CA ARG A 355 5.59 24.69 -6.14
C ARG A 355 4.31 24.14 -5.53
N ASP A 356 3.60 25.00 -4.82
CA ASP A 356 2.28 24.71 -4.29
C ASP A 356 1.23 24.82 -5.38
N ILE A 357 0.44 23.78 -5.57
CA ILE A 357 -0.74 23.79 -6.42
C ILE A 357 -1.88 23.12 -5.64
N PRO A 358 -3.03 23.79 -5.44
CA PRO A 358 -4.17 23.22 -4.75
C PRO A 358 -4.53 21.83 -5.30
N ASN A 359 -4.86 20.88 -4.42
CA ASN A 359 -5.21 19.48 -4.74
C ASN A 359 -4.11 18.62 -5.37
N ILE A 360 -2.97 19.17 -5.73
CA ILE A 360 -1.95 18.50 -6.54
C ILE A 360 -0.62 18.41 -5.80
N SER A 361 -0.09 19.54 -5.31
CA SER A 361 1.25 19.56 -4.73
C SER A 361 1.42 20.57 -3.60
N LYS A 362 2.34 20.26 -2.67
CA LYS A 362 2.71 21.11 -1.55
C LYS A 362 4.17 20.96 -1.22
N VAL A 363 4.85 22.08 -0.99
CA VAL A 363 6.21 22.12 -0.46
C VAL A 363 6.15 22.36 1.04
N LYS A 364 6.86 21.56 1.83
CA LYS A 364 6.92 21.65 3.29
C LYS A 364 8.35 21.61 3.79
N SER A 365 8.62 22.28 4.92
CA SER A 365 9.89 22.14 5.61
C SER A 365 10.00 20.75 6.27
N ILE A 366 11.22 20.23 6.43
CA ILE A 366 11.45 18.96 7.10
C ILE A 366 10.96 18.96 8.55
N ASP A 367 10.95 20.11 9.21
CA ASP A 367 10.53 20.25 10.62
C ASP A 367 9.01 20.00 10.77
N GLU A 368 8.21 20.36 9.76
CA GLU A 368 6.77 20.09 9.72
C GLU A 368 6.44 18.61 9.44
N CYS A 369 7.44 17.79 9.04
CA CYS A 369 7.24 16.42 8.53
C CYS A 369 7.63 15.31 9.52
N GLN A 370 7.98 15.65 10.78
CA GLN A 370 8.53 14.70 11.76
C GLN A 370 7.57 13.55 12.14
N ASP A 371 6.27 13.78 12.09
CA ASP A 371 5.28 12.78 12.51
C ASP A 371 4.88 11.83 11.38
N THR A 372 4.74 12.34 10.17
CA THR A 372 4.30 11.55 9.01
C THR A 372 4.84 12.15 7.72
N LEU A 373 4.99 11.30 6.71
CA LEU A 373 5.31 11.68 5.34
C LEU A 373 4.14 11.42 4.37
N MET A 374 2.94 11.18 4.89
CA MET A 374 1.74 10.91 4.10
C MET A 374 1.32 12.15 3.30
N VAL A 375 1.23 12.02 1.97
CA VAL A 375 0.92 13.13 1.06
C VAL A 375 -0.41 13.79 1.38
N ASN A 376 -1.45 13.01 1.70
CA ASN A 376 -2.79 13.52 2.05
C ASN A 376 -2.85 14.37 3.33
N LYS A 377 -1.77 14.42 4.13
CA LYS A 377 -1.66 15.33 5.29
C LYS A 377 -1.25 16.74 4.87
N TYR A 378 -0.61 16.87 3.71
CA TYR A 378 -0.03 18.13 3.23
C TYR A 378 -0.74 18.68 2.01
N VAL A 379 -1.13 17.81 1.07
CA VAL A 379 -1.92 18.19 -0.11
C VAL A 379 -3.40 18.14 0.26
N THR A 380 -3.96 19.31 0.56
CA THR A 380 -5.38 19.45 0.95
C THR A 380 -6.22 19.58 -0.31
N LYS A 381 -7.27 18.78 -0.42
CA LYS A 381 -8.27 18.90 -1.50
C LYS A 381 -9.27 20.00 -1.15
N ASP A 382 -9.62 20.82 -2.14
CA ASP A 382 -10.66 21.85 -2.03
C ASP A 382 -12.07 21.29 -2.27
N HIS A 383 -12.17 20.01 -2.62
CA HIS A 383 -13.42 19.27 -2.75
C HIS A 383 -13.31 17.92 -2.04
N ILE A 384 -14.41 17.45 -1.49
CA ILE A 384 -14.48 16.18 -0.78
C ILE A 384 -15.85 15.54 -0.97
N LYS A 385 -15.87 14.21 -1.06
CA LYS A 385 -17.12 13.43 -1.03
C LYS A 385 -17.33 12.84 0.36
N ILE A 386 -18.42 13.21 1.02
CA ILE A 386 -18.84 12.70 2.32
C ILE A 386 -20.26 12.15 2.17
N ASP A 387 -20.49 10.93 2.62
CA ASP A 387 -21.79 10.24 2.59
C ASP A 387 -22.49 10.29 1.21
N GLY A 388 -21.70 10.15 0.15
CA GLY A 388 -22.20 10.17 -1.23
C GLY A 388 -22.34 11.56 -1.86
N GLN A 389 -22.33 12.63 -1.07
CA GLN A 389 -22.46 14.02 -1.51
C GLN A 389 -21.08 14.68 -1.69
N GLU A 390 -20.91 15.47 -2.78
CA GLU A 390 -19.70 16.24 -3.03
C GLU A 390 -19.83 17.65 -2.44
N TYR A 391 -18.75 18.11 -1.79
CA TYR A 391 -18.65 19.44 -1.18
C TYR A 391 -17.41 20.15 -1.70
N ASN A 392 -17.57 21.43 -2.05
CA ASN A 392 -16.44 22.35 -2.23
C ASN A 392 -16.09 22.96 -0.87
N LEU A 393 -14.81 22.93 -0.52
CA LEU A 393 -14.30 23.44 0.75
C LEU A 393 -13.86 24.89 0.62
N ASN A 394 -14.42 25.75 1.43
CA ASN A 394 -13.83 27.06 1.66
C ASN A 394 -12.66 26.90 2.66
N LEU A 395 -11.44 26.76 2.12
CA LEU A 395 -10.24 26.52 2.92
C LEU A 395 -9.90 27.71 3.82
N ASP A 396 -10.20 28.93 3.40
CA ASP A 396 -9.96 30.13 4.23
C ASP A 396 -10.88 30.13 5.46
N ALA A 397 -12.17 29.86 5.26
CA ALA A 397 -13.12 29.74 6.36
C ALA A 397 -12.78 28.56 7.29
N LEU A 398 -12.26 27.45 6.74
CA LEU A 398 -11.81 26.31 7.52
C LEU A 398 -10.58 26.64 8.37
N ASN A 399 -9.61 27.36 7.82
CA ASN A 399 -8.37 27.71 8.50
C ASN A 399 -8.55 28.82 9.55
N GLN A 400 -9.57 29.67 9.42
CA GLN A 400 -9.90 30.74 10.37
C GLN A 400 -10.65 30.26 11.60
N ARG A 401 -11.08 28.98 11.64
CA ARG A 401 -11.79 28.45 12.81
C ARG A 401 -10.86 28.28 13.99
N GLU A 402 -11.25 28.84 15.12
CA GLU A 402 -10.60 28.57 16.40
C GLU A 402 -10.92 27.14 16.85
N THR A 403 -9.90 26.34 17.00
CA THR A 403 -10.03 24.93 17.42
C THR A 403 -8.90 24.54 18.36
N VAL A 404 -9.17 23.58 19.21
CA VAL A 404 -8.16 22.91 20.05
C VAL A 404 -8.15 21.41 19.77
N PRO A 405 -7.06 20.70 20.00
CA PRO A 405 -7.04 19.24 19.92
C PRO A 405 -8.05 18.64 20.92
N ILE A 406 -8.86 17.66 20.47
CA ILE A 406 -9.92 17.08 21.31
C ILE A 406 -9.39 16.51 22.63
N LYS A 407 -8.15 16.01 22.68
CA LYS A 407 -7.47 15.51 23.89
C LYS A 407 -7.42 16.54 25.03
N GLU A 408 -7.51 17.83 24.74
CA GLU A 408 -7.55 18.85 25.78
C GLU A 408 -8.89 18.88 26.53
N LYS A 409 -9.94 18.42 25.89
CA LYS A 409 -11.33 18.48 26.38
C LYS A 409 -11.92 17.15 26.79
N VAL A 410 -11.32 16.02 26.33
CA VAL A 410 -11.87 14.68 26.59
C VAL A 410 -10.81 13.69 27.03
N ASN A 411 -11.26 12.63 27.71
CA ASN A 411 -10.53 11.39 27.92
C ASN A 411 -10.96 10.37 26.87
N ILE A 412 -9.99 9.66 26.28
CA ILE A 412 -10.25 8.62 25.27
C ILE A 412 -9.80 7.29 25.85
N GLN A 413 -10.76 6.38 26.08
CA GLN A 413 -10.53 5.04 26.59
C GLN A 413 -10.58 4.03 25.44
N ARG A 414 -9.53 3.23 25.28
CA ARG A 414 -9.49 2.14 24.29
C ARG A 414 -10.40 1.00 24.72
N GLY A 415 -10.98 0.31 23.75
CA GLY A 415 -11.76 -0.90 24.01
C GLY A 415 -10.91 -2.12 24.31
N TYR A 416 -11.53 -3.10 24.94
CA TYR A 416 -10.91 -4.35 25.36
C TYR A 416 -10.56 -5.25 24.15
N ASN A 417 -9.34 -5.79 24.15
CA ASN A 417 -8.91 -6.70 23.12
C ASN A 417 -9.31 -8.15 23.47
N MET A 418 -10.45 -8.58 22.93
CA MET A 418 -10.97 -9.92 23.16
C MET A 418 -10.19 -10.98 22.38
N MET A 419 -9.76 -12.04 23.08
CA MET A 419 -9.40 -13.31 22.43
C MET A 419 -10.69 -14.10 22.13
N ARG A 420 -10.77 -14.79 20.98
CA ARG A 420 -11.95 -15.55 20.51
C ARG A 420 -12.52 -16.55 21.55
N ASN A 421 -11.70 -17.04 22.47
CA ASN A 421 -12.04 -18.05 23.47
C ASN A 421 -12.72 -17.49 24.75
N LYS A 422 -13.11 -16.22 24.78
CA LYS A 422 -13.72 -15.57 25.96
C LYS A 422 -15.21 -15.24 25.78
N GLU A 423 -15.83 -15.63 24.68
CA GLU A 423 -17.28 -15.49 24.51
C GLU A 423 -18.01 -16.47 25.43
N ASP A 424 -19.03 -15.96 26.13
CA ASP A 424 -19.91 -16.72 27.02
C ASP A 424 -21.33 -16.22 26.85
N PRO A 425 -22.18 -16.94 26.09
CA PRO A 425 -23.55 -16.50 25.83
C PRO A 425 -24.39 -16.29 27.08
N ASN A 426 -24.05 -17.00 28.17
CA ASN A 426 -24.79 -16.97 29.44
C ASN A 426 -24.29 -15.89 30.41
N SER A 427 -23.26 -15.13 30.05
CA SER A 427 -22.72 -14.08 30.89
C SER A 427 -23.62 -12.83 30.91
N ASP A 428 -23.79 -12.24 32.10
CA ASP A 428 -24.46 -10.94 32.26
C ASP A 428 -23.61 -9.79 31.70
N LEU A 429 -22.28 -9.94 31.63
CA LEU A 429 -21.41 -8.95 31.01
C LEU A 429 -21.47 -9.08 29.51
N LYS A 430 -21.79 -7.99 28.79
CA LYS A 430 -21.90 -7.95 27.35
C LYS A 430 -20.73 -7.15 26.74
N VAL A 431 -20.43 -7.41 25.47
CA VAL A 431 -19.45 -6.64 24.69
C VAL A 431 -20.14 -5.96 23.51
N LEU A 432 -19.88 -4.67 23.37
CA LEU A 432 -20.34 -3.84 22.27
C LEU A 432 -19.29 -3.86 21.15
N LYS A 433 -19.71 -4.31 19.98
CA LYS A 433 -18.92 -4.32 18.75
C LYS A 433 -19.51 -3.31 17.76
N ILE A 434 -18.76 -2.93 16.74
CA ILE A 434 -19.24 -1.98 15.70
C ILE A 434 -20.45 -2.54 14.90
N SER A 435 -20.57 -3.87 14.82
CA SER A 435 -21.72 -4.55 14.19
C SER A 435 -23.04 -4.38 14.94
N ASP A 436 -22.97 -3.97 16.20
CA ASP A 436 -24.12 -3.84 17.06
C ASP A 436 -24.72 -2.42 17.03
N PHE A 437 -24.12 -1.54 16.23
CA PHE A 437 -24.65 -0.20 15.95
C PHE A 437 -25.72 -0.31 14.88
N THR A 438 -26.87 0.25 15.16
CA THR A 438 -28.00 0.33 14.24
C THR A 438 -27.82 1.49 13.23
N GLU A 439 -28.67 1.55 12.20
CA GLU A 439 -28.62 2.62 11.18
C GLU A 439 -29.04 3.99 11.77
N ASP A 440 -29.85 3.99 12.82
CA ASP A 440 -30.31 5.18 13.56
C ASP A 440 -29.35 5.61 14.68
N GLU A 441 -28.08 5.15 14.65
CA GLU A 441 -27.02 5.52 15.60
C GLU A 441 -27.32 5.09 17.05
N SER A 442 -28.12 4.03 17.24
CA SER A 442 -28.40 3.40 18.52
C SER A 442 -27.67 2.06 18.70
N ILE A 443 -27.85 1.42 19.84
CA ILE A 443 -27.28 0.11 20.17
C ILE A 443 -28.37 -0.95 20.17
N ASN A 444 -28.16 -2.02 19.41
CA ASN A 444 -29.02 -3.21 19.54
C ASN A 444 -28.56 -4.06 20.74
N TYR A 445 -29.05 -3.71 21.92
CA TYR A 445 -28.70 -4.41 23.17
C TYR A 445 -29.09 -5.90 23.18
N ALA A 446 -30.10 -6.30 22.43
CA ALA A 446 -30.51 -7.70 22.32
C ALA A 446 -29.50 -8.58 21.54
N ALA A 447 -28.71 -7.97 20.65
CA ALA A 447 -27.72 -8.67 19.84
C ALA A 447 -26.33 -8.75 20.49
N LEU A 448 -26.10 -8.12 21.64
CA LEU A 448 -24.80 -8.06 22.28
C LEU A 448 -24.30 -9.45 22.70
N THR A 449 -23.05 -9.74 22.37
CA THR A 449 -22.39 -11.00 22.74
C THR A 449 -21.99 -10.98 24.22
N GLY A 450 -22.29 -12.06 24.96
CA GLY A 450 -21.82 -12.25 26.33
C GLY A 450 -20.32 -12.59 26.39
N VAL A 451 -19.64 -12.12 27.43
CA VAL A 451 -18.21 -12.38 27.65
C VAL A 451 -17.97 -12.83 29.11
N LYS A 452 -16.97 -13.72 29.30
CA LYS A 452 -16.62 -14.18 30.64
C LYS A 452 -16.16 -13.00 31.51
N ASP A 453 -16.92 -12.74 32.57
CA ASP A 453 -16.56 -11.78 33.60
C ASP A 453 -15.59 -12.43 34.60
N GLY A 454 -14.46 -12.78 34.37
CA GLY A 454 -13.54 -13.50 35.30
C GLY A 454 -13.36 -12.88 36.70
N GLY A 455 -14.32 -12.07 37.19
CA GLY A 455 -14.22 -11.33 38.44
C GLY A 455 -13.15 -10.25 38.43
N ASN A 456 -12.72 -9.86 37.27
CA ASN A 456 -11.54 -9.05 37.04
C ASN A 456 -11.93 -7.56 37.01
N LYS A 457 -11.67 -6.83 38.12
CA LYS A 457 -11.83 -5.37 38.21
C LYS A 457 -11.13 -4.63 37.02
N ALA A 458 -10.21 -5.26 36.33
CA ALA A 458 -9.57 -4.71 35.15
C ALA A 458 -10.53 -4.53 33.95
N LEU A 459 -11.73 -5.10 33.97
CA LEU A 459 -12.75 -4.89 32.94
C LEU A 459 -13.61 -3.65 33.19
N ASP A 460 -13.63 -3.13 34.42
CA ASP A 460 -14.44 -1.97 34.78
C ASP A 460 -14.03 -0.70 34.01
N GLU A 461 -12.77 -0.56 33.66
CA GLU A 461 -12.30 0.59 32.88
C GLU A 461 -12.88 0.63 31.46
N TYR A 462 -13.33 -0.51 30.91
CA TYR A 462 -13.91 -0.64 29.57
C TYR A 462 -15.43 -0.51 29.56
N ARG A 463 -16.07 -0.35 30.71
CA ARG A 463 -17.52 -0.23 30.82
C ARG A 463 -18.02 1.10 30.30
N ILE A 464 -19.16 1.04 29.61
CA ILE A 464 -19.91 2.23 29.19
C ILE A 464 -20.81 2.73 30.28
N HIS A 465 -20.92 4.04 30.37
CA HIS A 465 -21.77 4.75 31.34
C HIS A 465 -22.58 5.83 30.65
N LYS A 466 -23.59 6.35 31.36
CA LYS A 466 -24.35 7.52 30.92
C LYS A 466 -23.39 8.66 30.50
N ASN A 467 -23.74 9.34 29.41
CA ASN A 467 -23.00 10.44 28.79
C ASN A 467 -21.67 10.02 28.10
N ASP A 468 -21.39 8.73 27.99
CA ASP A 468 -20.30 8.25 27.16
C ASP A 468 -20.66 8.40 25.66
N ILE A 469 -19.64 8.67 24.87
CA ILE A 469 -19.74 8.64 23.41
C ILE A 469 -18.89 7.48 22.92
N ILE A 470 -19.51 6.57 22.18
CA ILE A 470 -18.81 5.43 21.60
C ILE A 470 -18.46 5.77 20.15
N PHE A 471 -17.16 5.71 19.83
CA PHE A 471 -16.64 6.12 18.53
C PHE A 471 -15.87 4.98 17.87
N SER A 472 -16.17 4.69 16.60
CA SER A 472 -15.50 3.61 15.86
C SER A 472 -14.16 4.06 15.27
N VAL A 473 -13.09 3.27 15.55
CA VAL A 473 -11.70 3.57 15.12
C VAL A 473 -11.14 2.54 14.14
N ARG A 474 -11.90 1.47 13.82
CA ARG A 474 -11.51 0.45 12.82
C ARG A 474 -12.72 -0.02 12.03
N GLY A 475 -12.51 -0.38 10.77
CA GLY A 475 -13.57 -0.83 9.86
C GLY A 475 -14.39 0.36 9.35
N SER A 476 -15.66 0.45 9.69
CA SER A 476 -16.48 1.63 9.38
C SER A 476 -16.11 2.76 10.34
N LEU A 477 -15.13 3.60 9.96
CA LEU A 477 -14.67 4.71 10.80
C LEU A 477 -15.74 5.77 11.01
N GLY A 478 -15.72 6.39 12.19
CA GLY A 478 -16.52 7.57 12.49
C GLY A 478 -18.01 7.29 12.72
N LYS A 479 -18.40 6.02 12.94
CA LYS A 479 -19.72 5.75 13.53
C LYS A 479 -19.69 6.17 14.99
N VAL A 480 -20.72 6.89 15.41
CA VAL A 480 -20.81 7.50 16.74
C VAL A 480 -22.14 7.11 17.39
N VAL A 481 -22.11 6.71 18.65
CA VAL A 481 -23.31 6.44 19.44
C VAL A 481 -23.20 7.19 20.76
N PHE A 482 -24.28 7.84 21.20
CA PHE A 482 -24.39 8.52 22.48
C PHE A 482 -25.13 7.67 23.50
N ILE A 483 -24.61 7.53 24.72
CA ILE A 483 -25.23 6.76 25.81
C ILE A 483 -26.06 7.72 26.67
N GLU A 484 -27.32 7.89 26.31
CA GLU A 484 -28.21 8.83 27.02
C GLU A 484 -28.56 8.39 28.45
N ASN A 485 -28.67 7.09 28.67
CA ASN A 485 -29.06 6.52 29.96
C ASN A 485 -28.02 5.51 30.44
N GLU A 486 -27.93 5.31 31.77
CA GLU A 486 -27.06 4.26 32.30
C GLU A 486 -27.52 2.89 31.78
N PRO A 487 -26.63 2.09 31.17
CA PRO A 487 -26.98 0.77 30.66
C PRO A 487 -27.49 -0.14 31.75
N THR A 488 -28.65 -0.77 31.55
CA THR A 488 -29.21 -1.75 32.47
C THR A 488 -28.43 -3.06 32.51
N ILE A 489 -27.71 -3.36 31.46
CA ILE A 489 -26.86 -4.54 31.34
C ILE A 489 -25.40 -4.07 31.33
N PRO A 490 -24.53 -4.60 32.21
CA PRO A 490 -23.11 -4.26 32.23
C PRO A 490 -22.49 -4.54 30.85
N THR A 491 -21.96 -3.49 30.20
CA THR A 491 -21.48 -3.58 28.83
C THR A 491 -20.08 -2.95 28.72
N ILE A 492 -19.14 -3.69 28.13
CA ILE A 492 -17.80 -3.20 27.80
C ILE A 492 -17.66 -2.99 26.29
N ILE A 493 -16.67 -2.22 25.87
CA ILE A 493 -16.41 -1.97 24.45
C ILE A 493 -15.29 -2.86 23.90
N SER A 494 -15.42 -3.29 22.63
CA SER A 494 -14.40 -4.05 21.90
C SER A 494 -13.29 -3.14 21.35
N SER A 495 -12.14 -3.71 21.00
CA SER A 495 -10.96 -2.97 20.52
C SER A 495 -11.13 -2.18 19.21
N ASN A 496 -12.27 -2.30 18.53
CA ASN A 496 -12.57 -1.57 17.30
C ASN A 496 -13.28 -0.22 17.54
N VAL A 497 -13.66 0.03 18.77
CA VAL A 497 -14.32 1.25 19.23
C VAL A 497 -13.59 1.84 20.44
N VAL A 498 -13.82 3.10 20.72
CA VAL A 498 -13.31 3.81 21.90
C VAL A 498 -14.45 4.49 22.62
N ILE A 499 -14.27 4.75 23.93
CA ILE A 499 -15.12 5.64 24.70
C ILE A 499 -14.48 7.03 24.70
N VAL A 500 -15.27 8.04 24.39
CA VAL A 500 -14.90 9.46 24.48
C VAL A 500 -15.73 10.09 25.60
N ARG A 501 -15.08 10.60 26.65
CA ARG A 501 -15.70 11.23 27.84
C ARG A 501 -15.25 12.66 27.99
N ALA A 502 -16.16 13.60 28.21
CA ALA A 502 -15.81 14.96 28.58
C ALA A 502 -14.96 14.97 29.87
N LYS A 503 -13.90 15.79 29.91
CA LYS A 503 -13.01 15.91 31.08
C LYS A 503 -13.65 16.71 32.21
N ASP A 504 -14.43 17.71 31.82
CA ASP A 504 -15.02 18.67 32.74
C ASP A 504 -16.36 19.19 32.19
N LYS A 505 -16.99 20.08 32.95
CA LYS A 505 -18.31 20.67 32.64
C LYS A 505 -18.25 21.77 31.56
N THR A 506 -17.09 22.05 30.96
CA THR A 506 -16.98 23.04 29.86
C THR A 506 -17.45 22.48 28.53
N ILE A 507 -17.56 21.17 28.43
CA ILE A 507 -18.07 20.47 27.26
C ILE A 507 -19.31 19.67 27.63
N GLU A 508 -20.42 19.99 26.99
CA GLU A 508 -21.65 19.21 27.12
C GLU A 508 -21.52 17.91 26.31
N PRO A 509 -21.71 16.73 26.93
CA PRO A 509 -21.49 15.44 26.23
C PRO A 509 -22.34 15.28 24.97
N LYS A 510 -23.60 15.74 25.00
CA LYS A 510 -24.50 15.67 23.85
C LYS A 510 -24.04 16.60 22.70
N TRP A 511 -23.54 17.79 23.02
CA TRP A 511 -22.92 18.66 22.01
C TRP A 511 -21.67 18.02 21.40
N LEU A 512 -20.84 17.37 22.22
CA LEU A 512 -19.66 16.66 21.73
C LEU A 512 -20.04 15.53 20.77
N TYR A 513 -21.10 14.77 21.08
CA TYR A 513 -21.66 13.77 20.17
C TYR A 513 -22.08 14.40 18.83
N LEU A 514 -22.80 15.52 18.85
CA LEU A 514 -23.21 16.23 17.63
C LEU A 514 -22.01 16.69 16.81
N TYR A 515 -20.97 17.19 17.50
CA TYR A 515 -19.74 17.61 16.83
C TYR A 515 -18.99 16.41 16.19
N LEU A 516 -18.89 15.30 16.90
CA LEU A 516 -18.25 14.08 16.38
C LEU A 516 -19.01 13.47 15.21
N ASN A 517 -20.30 13.75 15.06
CA ASN A 517 -21.14 13.34 13.92
C ASN A 517 -21.14 14.37 12.77
N SER A 518 -20.52 15.52 12.96
CA SER A 518 -20.54 16.63 12.00
C SER A 518 -19.67 16.39 10.75
N LEU A 519 -19.94 17.17 9.70
CA LEU A 519 -19.11 17.21 8.49
C LEU A 519 -17.64 17.55 8.78
N PHE A 520 -17.34 18.30 9.84
CA PHE A 520 -15.96 18.60 10.24
C PHE A 520 -15.19 17.36 10.67
N THR A 521 -15.82 16.53 11.52
CA THR A 521 -15.23 15.27 11.94
C THR A 521 -15.10 14.31 10.75
N LYS A 522 -16.13 14.18 9.92
CA LYS A 522 -16.09 13.33 8.72
C LYS A 522 -15.00 13.79 7.74
N TYR A 523 -14.83 15.10 7.55
CA TYR A 523 -13.72 15.66 6.77
C TYR A 523 -12.36 15.29 7.36
N PHE A 524 -12.18 15.49 8.68
CA PHE A 524 -10.94 15.13 9.36
C PHE A 524 -10.62 13.65 9.22
N LEU A 525 -11.59 12.77 9.40
CA LEU A 525 -11.42 11.32 9.23
C LEU A 525 -10.95 10.97 7.81
N ARG A 526 -11.59 11.54 6.78
CA ARG A 526 -11.17 11.34 5.38
C ARG A 526 -9.73 11.80 5.14
N LYS A 527 -9.32 12.90 5.76
CA LYS A 527 -7.94 13.42 5.67
C LYS A 527 -6.94 12.54 6.42
N THR A 528 -7.36 11.86 7.48
CA THR A 528 -6.48 11.04 8.33
C THR A 528 -6.51 9.55 7.99
N GLU A 529 -7.43 9.10 7.14
CA GLU A 529 -7.53 7.69 6.73
C GLU A 529 -6.19 7.17 6.20
N SER A 530 -5.62 6.21 6.93
CA SER A 530 -4.39 5.52 6.57
C SER A 530 -4.66 4.02 6.61
N GLY A 531 -4.93 3.43 5.48
CA GLY A 531 -5.18 2.01 5.39
C GLY A 531 -5.68 1.62 4.01
N THR A 532 -5.32 0.42 3.58
CA THR A 532 -5.55 -0.03 2.20
C THR A 532 -6.64 -1.09 2.11
N THR A 533 -6.90 -1.82 3.19
CA THR A 533 -7.90 -2.89 3.22
C THR A 533 -8.91 -2.69 4.35
N VAL A 534 -8.48 -2.11 5.46
CA VAL A 534 -9.35 -1.74 6.58
C VAL A 534 -8.93 -0.34 7.03
N SER A 535 -9.85 0.61 6.99
CA SER A 535 -9.60 1.96 7.49
C SER A 535 -9.34 1.91 9.00
N ILE A 536 -8.24 2.51 9.44
CA ILE A 536 -7.83 2.56 10.85
C ILE A 536 -7.53 4.01 11.22
N LEU A 537 -8.18 4.49 12.25
CA LEU A 537 -7.85 5.74 12.93
C LEU A 537 -7.00 5.42 14.16
N THR A 538 -5.79 6.01 14.26
CA THR A 538 -5.00 5.83 15.46
C THR A 538 -5.56 6.69 16.61
N ILE A 539 -5.33 6.27 17.86
CA ILE A 539 -5.73 7.09 19.02
C ILE A 539 -5.09 8.48 18.96
N ARG A 540 -3.83 8.56 18.53
CA ARG A 540 -3.13 9.83 18.37
C ARG A 540 -3.78 10.74 17.32
N ASP A 541 -4.29 10.17 16.22
CA ASP A 541 -5.03 10.95 15.22
C ASP A 541 -6.34 11.46 15.81
N LEU A 542 -7.08 10.61 16.55
CA LEU A 542 -8.30 11.03 17.24
C LEU A 542 -8.01 12.08 18.30
N GLU A 543 -6.96 11.93 19.12
CA GLU A 543 -6.51 12.92 20.10
C GLU A 543 -6.20 14.29 19.50
N ASN A 544 -5.80 14.34 18.25
CA ASN A 544 -5.48 15.57 17.51
C ASN A 544 -6.63 16.05 16.62
N LEU A 545 -7.83 15.45 16.69
CA LEU A 545 -9.03 15.96 16.03
C LEU A 545 -9.28 17.41 16.49
N PRO A 546 -9.34 18.39 15.57
CA PRO A 546 -9.62 19.77 15.94
C PRO A 546 -11.10 19.90 16.35
N ILE A 547 -11.34 20.36 17.57
CA ILE A 547 -12.68 20.63 18.08
C ILE A 547 -12.87 22.13 18.29
N ALA A 548 -13.97 22.68 17.79
CA ALA A 548 -14.30 24.08 18.03
C ALA A 548 -14.61 24.34 19.50
N VAL A 549 -14.25 25.50 20.00
CA VAL A 549 -14.53 25.91 21.39
C VAL A 549 -15.71 26.88 21.36
N TYR A 550 -16.81 26.49 21.99
CA TYR A 550 -18.00 27.33 22.15
C TYR A 550 -18.30 27.53 23.65
N SER A 551 -18.95 28.65 23.98
CA SER A 551 -19.48 28.84 25.35
C SER A 551 -20.54 27.77 25.64
N LYS A 552 -20.81 27.54 26.93
CA LYS A 552 -21.76 26.54 27.36
C LYS A 552 -23.19 26.85 26.86
N GLU A 553 -23.57 28.11 26.91
CA GLU A 553 -24.86 28.60 26.42
C GLU A 553 -25.03 28.30 24.92
N LYS A 554 -23.95 28.44 24.15
CA LYS A 554 -23.97 28.15 22.69
C LYS A 554 -24.06 26.66 22.40
N GLN A 555 -23.43 25.82 23.23
CA GLN A 555 -23.56 24.37 23.16
C GLN A 555 -24.99 23.93 23.45
N GLU A 556 -25.61 24.46 24.52
CA GLU A 556 -27.00 24.20 24.92
C GLU A 556 -27.98 24.63 23.81
N GLU A 557 -27.82 25.84 23.26
CA GLU A 557 -28.61 26.31 22.10
C GLU A 557 -28.59 25.33 20.92
N MET A 558 -27.41 24.77 20.60
CA MET A 558 -27.25 23.79 19.51
C MET A 558 -27.93 22.46 19.85
N ILE A 559 -27.86 22.03 21.11
CA ILE A 559 -28.52 20.81 21.57
C ILE A 559 -30.03 20.96 21.46
N ASP A 560 -30.58 22.06 21.99
CA ASP A 560 -32.03 22.33 21.96
C ASP A 560 -32.56 22.40 20.53
N PHE A 561 -31.81 23.06 19.63
CA PHE A 561 -32.15 23.10 18.21
C PHE A 561 -32.18 21.69 17.60
N TYR A 562 -31.16 20.88 17.88
CA TYR A 562 -31.07 19.51 17.38
C TYR A 562 -32.25 18.67 17.91
N ASP A 563 -32.51 18.69 19.22
CA ASP A 563 -33.54 17.88 19.85
C ASP A 563 -34.91 18.19 19.26
N LYS A 564 -35.25 19.47 19.19
CA LYS A 564 -36.52 19.91 18.58
C LYS A 564 -36.66 19.47 17.14
N LYS A 565 -35.58 19.51 16.35
CA LYS A 565 -35.61 19.06 14.96
C LYS A 565 -35.66 17.54 14.85
N ASN A 566 -34.94 16.84 15.70
CA ASN A 566 -34.92 15.38 15.72
C ASN A 566 -36.29 14.80 16.11
N GLU A 567 -37.00 15.39 17.08
CA GLU A 567 -38.37 15.02 17.37
C GLU A 567 -39.29 15.13 16.15
N GLN A 568 -39.14 16.20 15.35
CA GLN A 568 -39.90 16.36 14.12
C GLN A 568 -39.57 15.28 13.10
N VAL A 569 -38.29 14.93 12.96
CA VAL A 569 -37.81 13.86 12.04
C VAL A 569 -38.38 12.51 12.47
N VAL A 570 -38.30 12.16 13.74
CA VAL A 570 -38.85 10.91 14.28
C VAL A 570 -40.37 10.82 14.05
N ALA A 571 -41.08 11.90 14.29
CA ALA A 571 -42.53 11.94 14.05
C ALA A 571 -42.89 11.76 12.56
N LEU A 572 -42.09 12.31 11.65
CA LEU A 572 -42.27 12.13 10.20
C LEU A 572 -41.95 10.70 9.78
N GLN A 573 -40.90 10.09 10.36
CA GLN A 573 -40.51 8.69 10.06
C GLN A 573 -41.61 7.72 10.53
N SER A 574 -42.21 7.96 11.71
CA SER A 574 -43.34 7.15 12.20
C SER A 574 -44.53 7.24 11.26
N LYS A 575 -44.92 8.46 10.83
CA LYS A 575 -45.99 8.65 9.85
C LYS A 575 -45.71 7.95 8.52
N LEU A 576 -44.45 8.06 8.02
CA LEU A 576 -44.07 7.39 6.80
C LEU A 576 -44.14 5.86 6.92
N GLN A 577 -43.83 5.32 8.08
CA GLN A 577 -43.93 3.90 8.35
C GLN A 577 -45.40 3.44 8.39
N GLU A 578 -46.25 4.21 9.08
CA GLU A 578 -47.70 3.97 9.10
C GLU A 578 -48.31 3.94 7.69
N GLU A 579 -48.02 4.93 6.87
CA GLU A 579 -48.47 4.99 5.47
C GLU A 579 -47.96 3.81 4.62
N LYS A 580 -46.72 3.39 4.84
CA LYS A 580 -46.15 2.21 4.15
C LYS A 580 -46.85 0.92 4.59
N ASP A 581 -47.19 0.78 5.83
CA ASP A 581 -47.87 -0.41 6.36
C ASP A 581 -49.35 -0.42 5.91
N GLU A 582 -50.00 0.73 5.84
CA GLU A 582 -51.34 0.88 5.27
C GLU A 582 -51.35 0.53 3.77
N LEU A 583 -50.41 1.07 3.00
CA LEU A 583 -50.24 0.74 1.59
C LEU A 583 -50.04 -0.78 1.35
N LYS A 584 -49.21 -1.43 2.17
CA LYS A 584 -49.02 -2.88 2.10
C LYS A 584 -50.29 -3.65 2.44
N SER A 585 -51.05 -3.18 3.42
CA SER A 585 -52.32 -3.81 3.82
C SER A 585 -53.34 -3.72 2.69
N GLN A 586 -53.56 -2.51 2.17
CA GLN A 586 -54.52 -2.26 1.07
C GLN A 586 -54.14 -3.06 -0.19
N LEU A 587 -52.84 -3.08 -0.54
CA LEU A 587 -52.36 -3.88 -1.69
C LEU A 587 -52.56 -5.39 -1.42
N GLY A 588 -52.34 -5.84 -0.19
CA GLY A 588 -52.60 -7.21 0.26
C GLY A 588 -54.06 -7.62 0.08
N GLU A 589 -54.99 -6.76 0.45
CA GLU A 589 -56.43 -6.97 0.25
C GLU A 589 -56.78 -7.03 -1.25
N MET A 590 -56.28 -6.07 -2.05
CA MET A 590 -56.53 -6.04 -3.50
C MET A 590 -56.00 -7.27 -4.22
N LEU A 591 -54.86 -7.82 -3.78
CA LEU A 591 -54.26 -9.05 -4.33
C LEU A 591 -54.83 -10.34 -3.71
N GLY A 592 -55.67 -10.23 -2.70
CA GLY A 592 -56.21 -11.38 -1.96
C GLY A 592 -55.18 -12.15 -1.14
N SER A 593 -54.02 -11.55 -0.89
CA SER A 593 -52.93 -12.19 -0.13
C SER A 593 -53.24 -12.27 1.37
N ASP A 594 -54.10 -11.39 1.89
CA ASP A 594 -54.64 -11.41 3.24
C ASP A 594 -55.42 -12.66 3.58
N LYS A 595 -56.03 -13.30 2.55
CA LYS A 595 -56.74 -14.57 2.66
C LYS A 595 -55.82 -15.80 2.65
N VAL A 596 -54.59 -15.65 2.21
CA VAL A 596 -53.61 -16.72 2.05
C VAL A 596 -52.57 -16.69 3.19
N PHE A 597 -52.13 -15.52 3.58
CA PHE A 597 -51.08 -15.32 4.59
C PHE A 597 -51.71 -14.77 5.87
N LEU A 598 -52.12 -15.67 6.74
CA LEU A 598 -52.66 -15.33 8.05
C LEU A 598 -51.51 -14.98 9.02
N ARG A 599 -51.52 -13.84 9.67
CA ARG A 599 -50.55 -13.51 10.73
C ARG A 599 -50.66 -14.58 11.84
N LYS A 600 -49.49 -15.09 12.26
CA LYS A 600 -49.39 -15.83 13.52
C LYS A 600 -49.34 -14.78 14.64
N ASP A 601 -50.30 -14.78 15.55
CA ASP A 601 -50.26 -14.02 16.79
C ASP A 601 -49.10 -14.46 17.68
#